data_c9c1c868a65eea7dadc84681e3d24852
#
_entry.id   c9c1c868a65eea7dadc84681e3d24852
#
_cell.length_a   1.000
_cell.length_b   1.000
_cell.length_c   1.000
_cell.angle_alpha   90.00
_cell.angle_beta   90.00
_cell.angle_gamma   90.00
#
_symmetry.space_group_name_H-M   'P 1'
#
loop_
_entity.id
_entity.type
_entity.pdbx_description
1 polymer ?
#
loop_
_entity_poly.entity_id
_entity_poly.type
_entity_poly.pdbx_seq_one_letter_code
_entity_poly.pdbx_strand_id
1 'polypeptide(L)'
;MELARADERIVGITPAMVSGCSLTYMMEEFPARSYDVGIAEQHAVTFSAGMAANGMLPFCNIYSTFMQRAYDSIIHDVAIPNLKVIFCLDRGGIVGEDGATHHGAFDLAYLRPIPNITIAAPMNEIELRNMLYSATLPEYGITAIRYPRGNSEGLEWEKPFEKVEPGKGVVVNDGSGVAVLSLGTIGNRVKKAVARAKDAGVDPLHINMRFLKPLDTDMVDYACSRCNTIITVEDGAVMGGLASAVSEYISASHPGKKVVSMGIPDKFIEQGTVDELISECGYNVDNIYDSIISAR
;
A
#
# COMPACT_ATOMS: atom_id res chain seq x y z
N MET A 1 -2.77 18.57 -5.19
CA MET A 1 -3.15 19.98 -5.41
C MET A 1 -3.81 20.60 -4.18
N GLU A 2 -4.96 20.10 -3.67
CA GLU A 2 -5.67 20.67 -2.51
C GLU A 2 -4.74 20.92 -1.30
N LEU A 3 -3.92 19.94 -0.93
CA LEU A 3 -2.96 20.04 0.18
C LEU A 3 -1.89 21.12 -0.09
N ALA A 4 -1.35 21.18 -1.31
CA ALA A 4 -0.33 22.16 -1.68
C ALA A 4 -0.86 23.60 -1.72
N ARG A 5 -2.16 23.80 -1.97
CA ARG A 5 -2.83 25.11 -1.83
C ARG A 5 -3.01 25.51 -0.38
N ALA A 6 -3.22 24.51 0.50
CA ALA A 6 -3.49 24.75 1.93
C ALA A 6 -2.22 24.88 2.78
N ASP A 7 -1.08 24.34 2.35
CA ASP A 7 0.17 24.35 3.11
C ASP A 7 1.36 24.65 2.20
N GLU A 8 1.99 25.81 2.40
CA GLU A 8 3.14 26.27 1.61
C GLU A 8 4.42 25.44 1.83
N ARG A 9 4.48 24.64 2.89
CA ARG A 9 5.59 23.74 3.16
C ARG A 9 5.62 22.55 2.21
N ILE A 10 4.51 22.22 1.57
CA ILE A 10 4.41 21.07 0.68
C ILE A 10 5.22 21.30 -0.59
N VAL A 11 6.16 20.40 -0.86
CA VAL A 11 6.96 20.36 -2.08
C VAL A 11 6.81 19.00 -2.76
N GLY A 12 6.73 18.99 -4.09
CA GLY A 12 6.67 17.77 -4.90
C GLY A 12 8.03 17.47 -5.53
N ILE A 13 8.51 16.23 -5.38
CA ILE A 13 9.81 15.79 -5.92
C ILE A 13 9.59 14.51 -6.69
N THR A 14 10.22 14.40 -7.87
CA THR A 14 10.19 13.15 -8.66
C THR A 14 11.47 12.99 -9.47
N PRO A 15 11.98 11.76 -9.68
CA PRO A 15 13.11 11.48 -10.57
C PRO A 15 12.62 11.08 -11.96
N ALA A 16 12.41 12.07 -12.86
CA ALA A 16 12.00 11.90 -14.26
C ALA A 16 10.64 11.21 -14.48
N MET A 17 9.70 11.34 -13.52
CA MET A 17 8.38 10.69 -13.58
C MET A 17 7.22 11.71 -13.48
N VAL A 18 7.43 12.94 -13.96
CA VAL A 18 6.49 14.07 -13.81
C VAL A 18 5.07 13.72 -14.26
N SER A 19 4.93 13.25 -15.50
CA SER A 19 3.62 12.87 -16.06
C SER A 19 3.06 11.59 -15.42
N GLY A 20 3.94 10.62 -15.20
CA GLY A 20 3.55 9.33 -14.63
C GLY A 20 3.03 9.40 -13.20
N CYS A 21 3.58 10.29 -12.38
CA CYS A 21 3.12 10.55 -11.00
C CYS A 21 2.10 11.70 -10.90
N SER A 22 1.59 12.20 -12.03
CA SER A 22 0.64 13.33 -12.09
C SER A 22 1.16 14.63 -11.44
N LEU A 23 2.49 14.79 -11.34
CA LEU A 23 3.12 15.99 -10.77
C LEU A 23 3.07 17.19 -11.72
N THR A 24 2.71 16.99 -12.98
CA THR A 24 2.55 18.05 -14.00
C THR A 24 1.67 19.19 -13.49
N TYR A 25 0.52 18.89 -12.89
CA TYR A 25 -0.39 19.89 -12.35
C TYR A 25 0.25 20.75 -11.24
N MET A 26 1.10 20.14 -10.40
CA MET A 26 1.78 20.87 -9.35
C MET A 26 2.91 21.74 -9.93
N MET A 27 3.61 21.27 -10.95
CA MET A 27 4.64 22.06 -11.66
C MET A 27 4.05 23.27 -12.38
N GLU A 28 2.86 23.15 -12.92
CA GLU A 28 2.16 24.27 -13.58
C GLU A 28 1.71 25.33 -12.58
N GLU A 29 1.13 24.93 -11.44
CA GLU A 29 0.57 25.88 -10.45
C GLU A 29 1.64 26.34 -9.44
N PHE A 30 2.57 25.49 -9.05
CA PHE A 30 3.60 25.76 -8.03
C PHE A 30 5.02 25.42 -8.52
N PRO A 31 5.54 26.06 -9.59
CA PRO A 31 6.84 25.71 -10.18
C PRO A 31 8.01 25.84 -9.19
N ALA A 32 7.93 26.78 -8.22
CA ALA A 32 8.96 26.95 -7.19
C ALA A 32 8.93 25.88 -6.08
N ARG A 33 7.92 24.99 -6.08
CA ARG A 33 7.74 23.92 -5.09
C ARG A 33 7.66 22.54 -5.74
N SER A 34 8.10 22.41 -6.98
CA SER A 34 8.03 21.17 -7.74
C SER A 34 9.37 20.92 -8.44
N TYR A 35 9.96 19.75 -8.21
CA TYR A 35 11.31 19.45 -8.64
C TYR A 35 11.36 18.11 -9.37
N ASP A 36 11.83 18.14 -10.62
CA ASP A 36 12.29 16.95 -11.33
C ASP A 36 13.81 16.88 -11.26
N VAL A 37 14.33 15.86 -10.60
CA VAL A 37 15.78 15.68 -10.39
C VAL A 37 16.45 14.81 -11.44
N GLY A 38 15.74 14.49 -12.54
CA GLY A 38 16.22 13.54 -13.55
C GLY A 38 16.16 12.09 -13.06
N ILE A 39 16.75 11.15 -13.81
CA ILE A 39 16.78 9.72 -13.46
C ILE A 39 17.80 9.51 -12.33
N ALA A 40 17.45 9.91 -11.12
CA ALA A 40 18.32 9.91 -9.95
C ALA A 40 17.50 9.67 -8.65
N GLU A 41 17.02 8.46 -8.46
CA GLU A 41 16.11 8.11 -7.35
C GLU A 41 16.76 8.33 -5.98
N GLN A 42 18.05 7.98 -5.81
CA GLN A 42 18.77 8.26 -4.56
C GLN A 42 18.81 9.77 -4.28
N HIS A 43 19.11 10.58 -5.32
CA HIS A 43 19.13 12.03 -5.17
C HIS A 43 17.75 12.57 -4.80
N ALA A 44 16.66 12.05 -5.37
CA ALA A 44 15.29 12.45 -5.01
C ALA A 44 15.01 12.25 -3.52
N VAL A 45 15.46 11.12 -2.96
CA VAL A 45 15.28 10.80 -1.53
C VAL A 45 16.18 11.68 -0.65
N THR A 46 17.46 11.80 -0.95
CA THR A 46 18.41 12.66 -0.20
C THR A 46 18.00 14.14 -0.25
N PHE A 47 17.54 14.62 -1.42
CA PHE A 47 17.03 15.98 -1.58
C PHE A 47 15.76 16.20 -0.74
N SER A 48 14.84 15.22 -0.73
CA SER A 48 13.64 15.25 0.13
C SER A 48 14.03 15.31 1.61
N ALA A 49 15.04 14.54 2.04
CA ALA A 49 15.56 14.59 3.41
C ALA A 49 16.11 15.99 3.76
N GLY A 50 16.88 16.60 2.87
CA GLY A 50 17.37 17.97 3.04
C GLY A 50 16.25 19.01 3.15
N MET A 51 15.19 18.88 2.34
CA MET A 51 14.00 19.72 2.43
C MET A 51 13.28 19.54 3.76
N ALA A 52 13.08 18.29 4.21
CA ALA A 52 12.44 17.99 5.49
C ALA A 52 13.25 18.53 6.69
N ALA A 53 14.58 18.45 6.65
CA ALA A 53 15.47 19.00 7.68
C ALA A 53 15.34 20.53 7.81
N ASN A 54 14.91 21.21 6.74
CA ASN A 54 14.65 22.64 6.71
C ASN A 54 13.16 23.03 6.88
N GLY A 55 12.34 22.11 7.40
CA GLY A 55 10.95 22.37 7.76
C GLY A 55 9.94 22.29 6.61
N MET A 56 10.36 21.89 5.42
CA MET A 56 9.44 21.59 4.32
C MET A 56 8.77 20.23 4.53
N LEU A 57 7.69 20.00 3.79
CA LEU A 57 6.94 18.75 3.80
C LEU A 57 7.02 18.09 2.41
N PRO A 58 8.08 17.32 2.13
CA PRO A 58 8.29 16.74 0.82
C PRO A 58 7.39 15.55 0.55
N PHE A 59 6.73 15.57 -0.61
CA PHE A 59 6.08 14.44 -1.26
C PHE A 59 7.04 13.93 -2.33
N CYS A 60 7.74 12.83 -2.03
CA CYS A 60 8.69 12.19 -2.92
C CYS A 60 7.96 11.12 -3.75
N ASN A 61 7.74 11.41 -5.03
CA ASN A 61 6.91 10.61 -5.93
C ASN A 61 7.80 9.76 -6.81
N ILE A 62 7.85 8.46 -6.57
CA ILE A 62 8.70 7.50 -7.29
C ILE A 62 7.88 6.24 -7.58
N TYR A 63 8.07 5.61 -8.75
CA TYR A 63 7.50 4.30 -9.01
C TYR A 63 8.05 3.26 -8.04
N SER A 64 7.19 2.40 -7.53
CA SER A 64 7.53 1.38 -6.54
C SER A 64 8.79 0.59 -6.92
N THR A 65 8.87 0.08 -8.15
CA THR A 65 10.05 -0.67 -8.62
C THR A 65 11.32 0.16 -8.65
N PHE A 66 11.25 1.47 -8.97
CA PHE A 66 12.44 2.32 -9.06
C PHE A 66 12.90 2.84 -7.69
N MET A 67 12.02 2.85 -6.69
CA MET A 67 12.37 3.17 -5.31
C MET A 67 13.45 2.23 -4.74
N GLN A 68 13.59 1.01 -5.27
CA GLN A 68 14.63 0.06 -4.89
C GLN A 68 16.04 0.65 -5.01
N ARG A 69 16.28 1.55 -6.00
CA ARG A 69 17.57 2.23 -6.18
C ARG A 69 17.92 3.18 -5.04
N ALA A 70 16.92 3.66 -4.32
CA ALA A 70 17.09 4.60 -3.22
C ALA A 70 16.96 3.96 -1.84
N TYR A 71 16.98 2.62 -1.73
CA TYR A 71 16.76 1.90 -0.49
C TYR A 71 17.72 2.32 0.63
N ASP A 72 19.02 2.42 0.32
CA ASP A 72 20.02 2.91 1.27
C ASP A 72 19.72 4.34 1.72
N SER A 73 19.41 5.26 0.79
CA SER A 73 19.08 6.65 1.12
C SER A 73 17.82 6.79 1.98
N ILE A 74 16.81 5.90 1.82
CA ILE A 74 15.66 5.86 2.72
C ILE A 74 16.10 5.58 4.16
N ILE A 75 17.01 4.61 4.34
CA ILE A 75 17.52 4.23 5.66
C ILE A 75 18.42 5.33 6.22
N HIS A 76 19.43 5.73 5.44
CA HIS A 76 20.54 6.57 5.89
C HIS A 76 20.14 8.03 6.04
N ASP A 77 19.46 8.57 5.02
CA ASP A 77 19.21 10.00 4.94
C ASP A 77 17.87 10.40 5.56
N VAL A 78 16.90 9.46 5.63
CA VAL A 78 15.55 9.74 6.10
C VAL A 78 15.23 9.04 7.42
N ALA A 79 15.41 7.70 7.51
CA ALA A 79 14.96 6.94 8.68
C ALA A 79 15.86 7.11 9.91
N ILE A 80 17.18 7.08 9.76
CA ILE A 80 18.13 7.28 10.88
C ILE A 80 17.95 8.68 11.50
N PRO A 81 17.94 9.79 10.75
CA PRO A 81 17.71 11.12 11.32
C PRO A 81 16.22 11.40 11.62
N ASN A 82 15.32 10.46 11.32
CA ASN A 82 13.87 10.54 11.55
C ASN A 82 13.22 11.78 10.91
N LEU A 83 13.55 12.06 9.66
CA LEU A 83 13.04 13.20 8.91
C LEU A 83 11.69 12.87 8.27
N LYS A 84 10.71 13.75 8.43
CA LYS A 84 9.36 13.54 7.89
C LYS A 84 9.34 13.71 6.37
N VAL A 85 9.40 12.61 5.65
CA VAL A 85 9.25 12.51 4.19
C VAL A 85 8.02 11.65 3.89
N ILE A 86 7.19 12.09 2.93
CA ILE A 86 6.04 11.33 2.45
C ILE A 86 6.43 10.73 1.09
N PHE A 87 6.64 9.42 1.07
CA PHE A 87 6.92 8.66 -0.15
C PHE A 87 5.61 8.25 -0.81
N CYS A 88 5.37 8.74 -2.02
CA CYS A 88 4.25 8.36 -2.87
C CYS A 88 4.75 7.30 -3.86
N LEU A 89 4.48 6.02 -3.56
CA LEU A 89 4.93 4.89 -4.35
C LEU A 89 3.87 4.52 -5.38
N ASP A 90 4.00 5.13 -6.56
CA ASP A 90 3.15 4.83 -7.70
C ASP A 90 3.52 3.47 -8.32
N ARG A 91 2.61 2.81 -9.00
CA ARG A 91 2.79 1.50 -9.61
C ARG A 91 3.15 0.40 -8.60
N GLY A 92 2.54 0.43 -7.41
CA GLY A 92 2.62 -0.69 -6.48
C GLY A 92 1.86 -1.91 -7.02
N GLY A 93 2.45 -3.10 -6.91
CA GLY A 93 1.87 -4.35 -7.40
C GLY A 93 2.09 -4.63 -8.89
N ILE A 94 1.21 -5.41 -9.48
CA ILE A 94 1.25 -5.76 -10.90
C ILE A 94 0.84 -4.55 -11.75
N VAL A 95 1.70 -4.15 -12.70
CA VAL A 95 1.46 -3.00 -13.58
C VAL A 95 1.05 -3.37 -15.01
N GLY A 96 1.22 -4.65 -15.38
CA GLY A 96 0.74 -5.21 -16.64
C GLY A 96 1.77 -5.16 -17.77
N GLU A 97 1.48 -4.39 -18.81
CA GLU A 97 2.20 -4.40 -20.10
C GLU A 97 3.70 -4.06 -20.01
N ASP A 98 4.10 -3.25 -19.04
CA ASP A 98 5.51 -2.87 -18.84
C ASP A 98 6.38 -4.02 -18.29
N GLY A 99 5.77 -5.09 -17.78
CA GLY A 99 6.42 -6.33 -17.40
C GLY A 99 7.28 -6.28 -16.15
N ALA A 100 8.15 -7.28 -16.00
CA ALA A 100 8.91 -7.58 -14.79
C ALA A 100 9.75 -6.40 -14.25
N THR A 101 10.22 -5.51 -15.11
CA THR A 101 11.03 -4.35 -14.71
C THR A 101 10.22 -3.23 -14.05
N HIS A 102 8.89 -3.27 -14.19
CA HIS A 102 7.99 -2.23 -13.70
C HIS A 102 7.04 -2.69 -12.61
N HIS A 103 6.87 -4.00 -12.39
CA HIS A 103 6.04 -4.49 -11.30
C HIS A 103 6.56 -4.01 -9.95
N GLY A 104 5.71 -3.37 -9.17
CA GLY A 104 5.99 -2.92 -7.81
C GLY A 104 5.79 -4.04 -6.80
N ALA A 105 6.49 -5.17 -6.98
CA ALA A 105 6.27 -6.39 -6.22
C ALA A 105 6.93 -6.40 -4.84
N PHE A 106 8.01 -5.65 -4.63
CA PHE A 106 8.92 -5.84 -3.50
C PHE A 106 8.88 -4.72 -2.45
N ASP A 107 8.20 -3.61 -2.71
CA ASP A 107 8.18 -2.43 -1.85
C ASP A 107 7.71 -2.71 -0.42
N LEU A 108 6.63 -3.48 -0.26
CA LEU A 108 6.13 -3.90 1.04
C LEU A 108 7.21 -4.66 1.83
N ALA A 109 7.88 -5.60 1.19
CA ALA A 109 8.87 -6.46 1.81
C ALA A 109 10.12 -5.69 2.25
N TYR A 110 10.72 -4.87 1.35
CA TYR A 110 11.97 -4.20 1.67
C TYR A 110 11.79 -2.95 2.57
N LEU A 111 10.62 -2.31 2.56
CA LEU A 111 10.36 -1.17 3.46
C LEU A 111 10.01 -1.62 4.87
N ARG A 112 9.37 -2.79 5.04
CA ARG A 112 8.88 -3.25 6.33
C ARG A 112 9.95 -3.33 7.45
N PRO A 113 11.20 -3.77 7.20
CA PRO A 113 12.22 -3.83 8.25
C PRO A 113 12.76 -2.45 8.69
N ILE A 114 12.54 -1.39 7.91
CA ILE A 114 13.07 -0.06 8.24
C ILE A 114 12.35 0.50 9.49
N PRO A 115 13.08 0.91 10.57
CA PRO A 115 12.46 1.55 11.73
C PRO A 115 11.76 2.88 11.37
N ASN A 116 10.80 3.30 12.20
CA ASN A 116 10.12 4.59 12.15
C ASN A 116 9.33 4.91 10.87
N ILE A 117 9.19 3.96 9.94
CA ILE A 117 8.39 4.16 8.72
C ILE A 117 6.97 3.61 8.90
N THR A 118 5.99 4.40 8.50
CA THR A 118 4.59 3.95 8.31
C THR A 118 4.41 3.51 6.87
N ILE A 119 3.79 2.35 6.63
CA ILE A 119 3.54 1.81 5.28
C ILE A 119 2.04 1.61 5.13
N ALA A 120 1.45 2.39 4.23
CA ALA A 120 0.01 2.39 3.94
C ALA A 120 -0.27 1.99 2.48
N ALA A 121 -1.40 1.33 2.28
CA ALA A 121 -1.91 0.97 0.97
C ALA A 121 -3.43 1.20 0.93
N PRO A 122 -3.90 2.27 0.28
CA PRO A 122 -5.32 2.59 0.20
C PRO A 122 -6.07 1.59 -0.67
N MET A 123 -7.31 1.31 -0.31
CA MET A 123 -8.18 0.42 -1.06
C MET A 123 -8.88 1.13 -2.24
N ASN A 124 -9.03 2.45 -2.17
CA ASN A 124 -9.70 3.28 -3.17
C ASN A 124 -9.19 4.73 -3.13
N GLU A 125 -9.70 5.58 -4.03
CA GLU A 125 -9.34 6.98 -4.16
C GLU A 125 -9.67 7.83 -2.92
N ILE A 126 -10.75 7.52 -2.21
CA ILE A 126 -11.12 8.23 -0.97
C ILE A 126 -10.07 7.95 0.12
N GLU A 127 -9.69 6.67 0.30
CA GLU A 127 -8.63 6.31 1.24
C GLU A 127 -7.28 6.91 0.84
N LEU A 128 -6.92 6.89 -0.47
CA LEU A 128 -5.68 7.52 -0.95
C LEU A 128 -5.63 8.99 -0.58
N ARG A 129 -6.70 9.73 -0.89
CA ARG A 129 -6.82 11.16 -0.59
C ARG A 129 -6.72 11.44 0.91
N ASN A 130 -7.42 10.66 1.74
CA ASN A 130 -7.41 10.79 3.19
C ASN A 130 -6.06 10.37 3.81
N MET A 131 -5.38 9.35 3.28
CA MET A 131 -4.05 8.96 3.73
C MET A 131 -2.99 10.01 3.38
N LEU A 132 -3.04 10.62 2.18
CA LEU A 132 -2.16 11.72 1.80
C LEU A 132 -2.37 12.94 2.72
N TYR A 133 -3.62 13.29 3.03
CA TYR A 133 -3.93 14.32 4.02
C TYR A 133 -3.40 13.95 5.41
N SER A 134 -3.68 12.75 5.89
CA SER A 134 -3.29 12.29 7.22
C SER A 134 -1.77 12.27 7.38
N ALA A 135 -1.03 11.91 6.33
CA ALA A 135 0.43 11.93 6.34
C ALA A 135 1.01 13.33 6.57
N THR A 136 0.25 14.42 6.32
CA THR A 136 0.70 15.78 6.65
C THR A 136 0.58 16.11 8.13
N LEU A 137 -0.26 15.41 8.88
CA LEU A 137 -0.56 15.68 10.29
C LEU A 137 0.62 15.31 11.21
N PRO A 138 0.72 15.94 12.40
CA PRO A 138 1.84 15.72 13.34
C PRO A 138 2.00 14.28 13.82
N GLU A 139 0.92 13.49 13.86
CA GLU A 139 0.92 12.11 14.31
C GLU A 139 1.65 11.16 13.35
N TYR A 140 1.83 11.59 12.09
CA TYR A 140 2.56 10.85 11.09
C TYR A 140 4.01 11.31 11.02
N GLY A 141 4.92 10.37 11.05
CA GLY A 141 6.34 10.56 10.75
C GLY A 141 6.64 10.26 9.27
N ILE A 142 7.70 9.50 9.05
CA ILE A 142 8.06 8.97 7.73
C ILE A 142 6.94 8.06 7.25
N THR A 143 6.42 8.32 6.05
CA THR A 143 5.26 7.59 5.54
C THR A 143 5.47 7.17 4.10
N ALA A 144 5.26 5.90 3.80
CA ALA A 144 5.18 5.38 2.44
C ALA A 144 3.72 5.00 2.14
N ILE A 145 3.15 5.61 1.11
CA ILE A 145 1.80 5.31 0.63
C ILE A 145 1.95 4.72 -0.76
N ARG A 146 1.60 3.45 -0.90
CA ARG A 146 1.69 2.72 -2.17
C ARG A 146 0.33 2.53 -2.81
N TYR A 147 0.24 2.77 -4.12
CA TYR A 147 -0.98 2.63 -4.90
C TYR A 147 -0.67 2.12 -6.32
N PRO A 148 -1.63 1.42 -6.97
CA PRO A 148 -1.39 0.81 -8.28
C PRO A 148 -1.42 1.83 -9.42
N ARG A 149 -0.96 1.41 -10.60
CA ARG A 149 -1.32 2.03 -11.88
C ARG A 149 -2.74 1.63 -12.25
N GLY A 150 -3.56 2.58 -12.68
CA GLY A 150 -4.91 2.30 -13.16
C GLY A 150 -5.89 3.44 -12.91
N ASN A 151 -7.15 3.16 -13.18
CA ASN A 151 -8.25 4.07 -12.91
C ASN A 151 -8.78 3.85 -11.49
N SER A 152 -9.38 4.89 -10.92
CA SER A 152 -10.10 4.83 -9.66
C SER A 152 -11.40 4.01 -9.79
N GLU A 153 -12.00 3.65 -8.68
CA GLU A 153 -13.31 2.97 -8.62
C GLU A 153 -14.48 3.88 -9.03
N GLY A 154 -14.23 5.18 -9.25
CA GLY A 154 -15.24 6.17 -9.62
C GLY A 154 -16.13 6.60 -8.47
N LEU A 155 -15.63 6.56 -7.25
CA LEU A 155 -16.37 6.98 -6.06
C LEU A 155 -16.45 8.51 -5.96
N GLU A 156 -17.49 9.02 -5.30
CA GLU A 156 -17.61 10.43 -4.98
C GLU A 156 -16.59 10.82 -3.92
N TRP A 157 -15.43 11.32 -4.35
CA TRP A 157 -14.27 11.59 -3.49
C TRP A 157 -14.18 13.06 -3.04
N GLU A 158 -14.91 13.98 -3.67
CA GLU A 158 -14.93 15.43 -3.34
C GLU A 158 -15.71 15.70 -2.04
N LYS A 159 -15.17 15.21 -0.92
CA LYS A 159 -15.71 15.36 0.43
C LYS A 159 -14.67 16.02 1.33
N PRO A 160 -15.04 16.54 2.51
CA PRO A 160 -14.07 16.96 3.51
C PRO A 160 -13.05 15.86 3.78
N PHE A 161 -11.79 16.23 4.04
CA PHE A 161 -10.77 15.28 4.44
C PHE A 161 -11.14 14.60 5.75
N GLU A 162 -10.92 13.30 5.81
CA GLU A 162 -11.04 12.52 7.03
C GLU A 162 -9.66 12.03 7.47
N LYS A 163 -9.37 12.15 8.77
CA LYS A 163 -8.14 11.62 9.33
C LYS A 163 -8.23 10.09 9.34
N VAL A 164 -7.19 9.43 8.83
CA VAL A 164 -6.96 7.99 8.98
C VAL A 164 -5.95 7.81 10.12
N GLU A 165 -6.25 7.01 11.11
CA GLU A 165 -5.31 6.75 12.19
C GLU A 165 -4.22 5.76 11.73
N PRO A 166 -2.91 6.02 12.04
CA PRO A 166 -1.84 5.11 11.65
C PRO A 166 -2.05 3.71 12.23
N GLY A 167 -1.90 2.70 11.38
CA GLY A 167 -2.02 1.30 11.80
C GLY A 167 -3.44 0.84 12.13
N LYS A 168 -4.48 1.55 11.71
CA LYS A 168 -5.88 1.11 11.93
C LYS A 168 -6.54 0.62 10.66
N GLY A 169 -6.89 -0.66 10.69
CA GLY A 169 -7.70 -1.35 9.70
C GLY A 169 -9.20 -1.07 9.84
N VAL A 170 -9.98 -1.61 8.92
CA VAL A 170 -11.45 -1.44 8.90
C VAL A 170 -12.12 -2.76 8.52
N VAL A 171 -13.19 -3.13 9.23
CA VAL A 171 -14.04 -4.26 8.86
C VAL A 171 -14.89 -3.87 7.65
N VAL A 172 -14.76 -4.61 6.57
CA VAL A 172 -15.48 -4.41 5.31
C VAL A 172 -16.73 -5.31 5.26
N ASN A 173 -16.62 -6.53 5.77
CA ASN A 173 -17.71 -7.47 5.95
C ASN A 173 -17.54 -8.20 7.28
N ASP A 174 -18.54 -8.14 8.15
CA ASP A 174 -18.48 -8.73 9.49
C ASP A 174 -19.09 -10.15 9.50
N GLY A 175 -18.31 -11.11 9.02
CA GLY A 175 -18.66 -12.51 8.95
C GLY A 175 -17.90 -13.39 9.96
N SER A 176 -17.85 -14.69 9.71
CA SER A 176 -17.16 -15.64 10.59
C SER A 176 -16.72 -16.93 9.87
N GLY A 177 -16.01 -17.81 10.59
CA GLY A 177 -15.52 -19.08 10.06
C GLY A 177 -14.21 -18.96 9.31
N VAL A 178 -14.14 -18.07 8.33
CA VAL A 178 -12.93 -17.73 7.57
C VAL A 178 -12.75 -16.23 7.57
N ALA A 179 -11.54 -15.73 7.80
CA ALA A 179 -11.22 -14.33 7.69
C ALA A 179 -10.34 -14.07 6.45
N VAL A 180 -10.60 -12.96 5.75
CA VAL A 180 -9.77 -12.46 4.66
C VAL A 180 -9.24 -11.09 5.06
N LEU A 181 -7.91 -10.97 5.18
CA LEU A 181 -7.22 -9.73 5.46
C LEU A 181 -6.61 -9.21 4.15
N SER A 182 -7.06 -8.06 3.65
CA SER A 182 -6.56 -7.49 2.40
C SER A 182 -5.74 -6.22 2.65
N LEU A 183 -4.79 -5.92 1.78
CA LEU A 183 -3.99 -4.71 1.82
C LEU A 183 -3.98 -4.01 0.46
N GLY A 184 -4.52 -2.79 0.42
CA GLY A 184 -4.59 -1.98 -0.80
C GLY A 184 -5.77 -2.33 -1.71
N THR A 185 -5.69 -1.91 -2.97
CA THR A 185 -6.79 -2.00 -3.95
C THR A 185 -7.25 -3.42 -4.27
N ILE A 186 -6.41 -4.43 -4.02
CA ILE A 186 -6.79 -5.84 -4.14
C ILE A 186 -8.01 -6.19 -3.24
N GLY A 187 -8.24 -5.42 -2.18
CA GLY A 187 -9.44 -5.53 -1.34
C GLY A 187 -10.75 -5.39 -2.11
N ASN A 188 -10.77 -4.71 -3.27
CA ASN A 188 -11.96 -4.64 -4.13
C ASN A 188 -12.25 -5.99 -4.83
N ARG A 189 -11.20 -6.77 -5.17
CA ARG A 189 -11.38 -8.15 -5.66
C ARG A 189 -11.85 -9.07 -4.53
N VAL A 190 -11.32 -8.88 -3.32
CA VAL A 190 -11.79 -9.62 -2.13
C VAL A 190 -13.27 -9.33 -1.87
N LYS A 191 -13.75 -8.08 -1.97
CA LYS A 191 -15.19 -7.75 -1.86
C LYS A 191 -16.05 -8.56 -2.83
N LYS A 192 -15.61 -8.69 -4.09
CA LYS A 192 -16.32 -9.48 -5.11
C LYS A 192 -16.34 -10.97 -4.77
N ALA A 193 -15.22 -11.53 -4.29
CA ALA A 193 -15.15 -12.92 -3.86
C ALA A 193 -16.01 -13.20 -2.62
N VAL A 194 -16.01 -12.28 -1.65
CA VAL A 194 -16.87 -12.36 -0.45
C VAL A 194 -18.35 -12.33 -0.83
N ALA A 195 -18.77 -11.46 -1.75
CA ALA A 195 -20.16 -11.43 -2.21
C ALA A 195 -20.58 -12.77 -2.82
N ARG A 196 -19.74 -13.36 -3.69
CA ARG A 196 -20.00 -14.70 -4.26
C ARG A 196 -20.03 -15.81 -3.19
N ALA A 197 -19.17 -15.73 -2.17
CA ALA A 197 -19.18 -16.68 -1.07
C ALA A 197 -20.49 -16.60 -0.26
N LYS A 198 -21.03 -15.39 -0.05
CA LYS A 198 -22.34 -15.18 0.60
C LYS A 198 -23.47 -15.79 -0.20
N ASP A 199 -23.48 -15.66 -1.52
CA ASP A 199 -24.45 -16.30 -2.41
C ASP A 199 -24.37 -17.85 -2.32
N ALA A 200 -23.19 -18.39 -1.99
CA ALA A 200 -22.95 -19.81 -1.74
C ALA A 200 -23.19 -20.23 -0.27
N GLY A 201 -23.72 -19.35 0.57
CA GLY A 201 -24.05 -19.63 1.98
C GLY A 201 -22.86 -19.57 2.94
N VAL A 202 -21.76 -18.92 2.55
CA VAL A 202 -20.57 -18.68 3.39
C VAL A 202 -20.43 -17.18 3.60
N ASP A 203 -20.46 -16.71 4.84
CA ASP A 203 -20.30 -15.28 5.18
C ASP A 203 -18.92 -15.03 5.85
N PRO A 204 -17.84 -14.85 5.08
CA PRO A 204 -16.50 -14.66 5.63
C PRO A 204 -16.32 -13.27 6.25
N LEU A 205 -15.46 -13.16 7.26
CA LEU A 205 -14.96 -11.87 7.74
C LEU A 205 -14.02 -11.26 6.70
N HIS A 206 -14.21 -10.00 6.32
CA HIS A 206 -13.25 -9.26 5.48
C HIS A 206 -12.79 -8.00 6.18
N ILE A 207 -11.49 -7.87 6.35
CA ILE A 207 -10.82 -6.70 6.94
C ILE A 207 -9.88 -6.08 5.90
N ASN A 208 -10.06 -4.79 5.63
CA ASN A 208 -9.06 -3.98 4.94
C ASN A 208 -8.03 -3.51 5.98
N MET A 209 -6.81 -4.03 5.91
CA MET A 209 -5.76 -3.73 6.87
C MET A 209 -5.23 -2.30 6.74
N ARG A 210 -5.37 -1.64 5.57
CA ARG A 210 -4.90 -0.28 5.28
C ARG A 210 -3.39 -0.08 5.45
N PHE A 211 -2.80 -0.66 6.48
CA PHE A 211 -1.39 -0.51 6.84
C PHE A 211 -0.71 -1.88 6.94
N LEU A 212 0.48 -1.96 6.34
CA LEU A 212 1.40 -3.05 6.62
C LEU A 212 2.17 -2.78 7.93
N LYS A 213 2.49 -1.50 8.16
CA LYS A 213 3.26 -1.06 9.33
C LYS A 213 2.78 0.33 9.78
N PRO A 214 2.40 0.50 11.07
CA PRO A 214 2.23 -0.60 12.03
C PRO A 214 1.10 -1.53 11.62
N LEU A 215 1.23 -2.81 11.94
CA LEU A 215 0.17 -3.80 11.76
C LEU A 215 -0.93 -3.56 12.79
N ASP A 216 -2.19 -3.57 12.38
CA ASP A 216 -3.32 -3.53 13.32
C ASP A 216 -3.51 -4.91 13.98
N THR A 217 -2.85 -5.10 15.10
CA THR A 217 -2.92 -6.35 15.87
C THR A 217 -4.31 -6.57 16.46
N ASP A 218 -5.06 -5.51 16.80
CA ASP A 218 -6.43 -5.63 17.30
C ASP A 218 -7.34 -6.27 16.25
N MET A 219 -7.16 -5.90 14.96
CA MET A 219 -7.91 -6.50 13.85
C MET A 219 -7.48 -7.94 13.56
N VAL A 220 -6.21 -8.28 13.75
CA VAL A 220 -5.74 -9.68 13.65
C VAL A 220 -6.31 -10.51 14.80
N ASP A 221 -6.30 -9.99 16.03
CA ASP A 221 -6.92 -10.64 17.21
C ASP A 221 -8.41 -10.84 17.00
N TYR A 222 -9.11 -9.82 16.48
CA TYR A 222 -10.52 -9.92 16.14
C TYR A 222 -10.78 -11.05 15.12
N ALA A 223 -9.98 -11.12 14.06
CA ALA A 223 -10.08 -12.19 13.08
C ALA A 223 -9.81 -13.58 13.70
N CYS A 224 -8.77 -13.72 14.52
CA CYS A 224 -8.41 -14.96 15.18
C CYS A 224 -9.45 -15.42 16.22
N SER A 225 -10.16 -14.49 16.87
CA SER A 225 -11.23 -14.84 17.82
C SER A 225 -12.44 -15.48 17.14
N ARG A 226 -12.68 -15.20 15.85
CA ARG A 226 -13.87 -15.61 15.10
C ARG A 226 -13.60 -16.69 14.05
N CYS A 227 -12.34 -16.83 13.63
CA CYS A 227 -11.95 -17.67 12.51
C CYS A 227 -10.75 -18.54 12.86
N ASN A 228 -10.71 -19.77 12.34
CA ASN A 228 -9.55 -20.65 12.46
C ASN A 228 -8.59 -20.51 11.28
N THR A 229 -9.12 -20.14 10.13
CA THR A 229 -8.32 -19.89 8.92
C THR A 229 -8.35 -18.39 8.60
N ILE A 230 -7.14 -17.83 8.42
CA ILE A 230 -6.90 -16.44 8.06
C ILE A 230 -6.26 -16.43 6.67
N ILE A 231 -6.92 -15.84 5.69
CA ILE A 231 -6.43 -15.67 4.33
C ILE A 231 -5.87 -14.25 4.23
N THR A 232 -4.63 -14.07 3.82
CA THR A 232 -4.07 -12.75 3.52
C THR A 232 -4.02 -12.55 2.01
N VAL A 233 -4.42 -11.36 1.53
CA VAL A 233 -4.40 -11.02 0.11
C VAL A 233 -3.70 -9.68 -0.09
N GLU A 234 -2.61 -9.69 -0.86
CA GLU A 234 -1.80 -8.52 -1.17
C GLU A 234 -1.36 -8.51 -2.64
N ASP A 235 -1.31 -7.34 -3.26
CA ASP A 235 -0.71 -7.17 -4.58
C ASP A 235 0.78 -6.81 -4.41
N GLY A 236 1.54 -7.78 -3.94
CA GLY A 236 2.96 -7.72 -3.62
C GLY A 236 3.52 -9.13 -3.40
N ALA A 237 4.83 -9.25 -3.26
CA ALA A 237 5.45 -10.54 -2.95
C ALA A 237 4.94 -11.06 -1.60
N VAL A 238 4.47 -12.30 -1.57
CA VAL A 238 3.99 -12.94 -0.31
C VAL A 238 5.09 -13.07 0.75
N MET A 239 6.36 -13.08 0.31
CA MET A 239 7.52 -13.13 1.19
C MET A 239 7.87 -11.72 1.69
N GLY A 240 7.76 -11.49 3.00
CA GLY A 240 8.11 -10.23 3.64
C GLY A 240 6.99 -9.18 3.71
N GLY A 241 5.87 -9.37 2.99
CA GLY A 241 4.72 -8.48 2.97
C GLY A 241 3.70 -8.74 4.09
N LEU A 242 2.40 -8.54 3.77
CA LEU A 242 1.28 -8.70 4.71
C LEU A 242 1.21 -10.13 5.24
N ALA A 243 1.34 -11.12 4.36
CA ALA A 243 1.31 -12.53 4.74
C ALA A 243 2.35 -12.85 5.82
N SER A 244 3.58 -12.36 5.66
CA SER A 244 4.65 -12.54 6.65
C SER A 244 4.34 -11.82 7.96
N ALA A 245 3.89 -10.56 7.91
CA ALA A 245 3.56 -9.77 9.10
C ALA A 245 2.47 -10.43 9.95
N VAL A 246 1.40 -10.87 9.29
CA VAL A 246 0.28 -11.55 9.95
C VAL A 246 0.71 -12.91 10.50
N SER A 247 1.49 -13.69 9.74
CA SER A 247 1.99 -15.00 10.18
C SER A 247 2.92 -14.90 11.40
N GLU A 248 3.82 -13.94 11.42
CA GLU A 248 4.72 -13.67 12.56
C GLU A 248 3.91 -13.35 13.83
N TYR A 249 2.92 -12.46 13.71
CA TYR A 249 2.06 -12.10 14.83
C TYR A 249 1.20 -13.28 15.32
N ILE A 250 0.54 -13.98 14.40
CA ILE A 250 -0.32 -15.13 14.74
C ILE A 250 0.52 -16.26 15.37
N SER A 251 1.71 -16.53 14.84
CA SER A 251 2.59 -17.56 15.40
C SER A 251 2.96 -17.30 16.86
N ALA A 252 3.14 -16.04 17.22
CA ALA A 252 3.47 -15.63 18.59
C ALA A 252 2.25 -15.57 19.53
N SER A 253 1.08 -15.08 19.01
CA SER A 253 -0.06 -14.71 19.86
C SER A 253 -1.24 -15.69 19.76
N HIS A 254 -1.39 -16.41 18.65
CA HIS A 254 -2.52 -17.30 18.37
C HIS A 254 -2.07 -18.64 17.78
N PRO A 255 -1.24 -19.44 18.48
CA PRO A 255 -0.73 -20.70 17.97
C PRO A 255 -1.88 -21.64 17.60
N GLY A 256 -1.76 -22.30 16.44
CA GLY A 256 -2.77 -23.25 15.95
C GLY A 256 -3.74 -22.66 14.92
N LYS A 257 -3.73 -21.36 14.65
CA LYS A 257 -4.47 -20.76 13.54
C LYS A 257 -3.74 -21.06 12.21
N LYS A 258 -4.52 -21.29 11.15
CA LYS A 258 -3.99 -21.51 9.79
C LYS A 258 -3.92 -20.18 9.05
N VAL A 259 -2.77 -19.88 8.45
CA VAL A 259 -2.62 -18.73 7.55
C VAL A 259 -2.46 -19.24 6.11
N VAL A 260 -3.23 -18.66 5.19
CA VAL A 260 -3.15 -18.89 3.75
C VAL A 260 -2.76 -17.59 3.08
N SER A 261 -1.66 -17.58 2.36
CA SER A 261 -1.09 -16.38 1.73
C SER A 261 -1.43 -16.33 0.25
N MET A 262 -1.97 -15.20 -0.22
CA MET A 262 -2.28 -14.94 -1.62
C MET A 262 -1.65 -13.61 -2.06
N GLY A 263 -0.85 -13.65 -3.12
CA GLY A 263 -0.12 -12.52 -3.69
C GLY A 263 0.88 -13.01 -4.73
N ILE A 264 1.87 -12.19 -5.06
CA ILE A 264 2.89 -12.52 -6.07
C ILE A 264 3.79 -13.62 -5.50
N PRO A 265 3.86 -14.81 -6.18
CA PRO A 265 4.71 -15.92 -5.75
C PRO A 265 6.20 -15.62 -5.97
N ASP A 266 7.06 -16.53 -5.49
CA ASP A 266 8.52 -16.44 -5.66
C ASP A 266 8.95 -16.72 -7.11
N LYS A 267 8.56 -15.82 -8.01
CA LYS A 267 8.96 -15.79 -9.41
C LYS A 267 8.86 -14.38 -9.99
N PHE A 268 9.64 -14.07 -11.03
CA PHE A 268 9.41 -12.88 -11.83
C PHE A 268 8.20 -13.07 -12.73
N ILE A 269 7.34 -12.05 -12.78
CA ILE A 269 6.12 -12.05 -13.58
C ILE A 269 6.40 -11.31 -14.89
N GLU A 270 6.07 -11.94 -16.00
CA GLU A 270 6.26 -11.38 -17.33
C GLU A 270 5.24 -10.25 -17.64
N GLN A 271 5.23 -9.73 -18.85
CA GLN A 271 4.25 -8.75 -19.32
C GLN A 271 2.91 -9.41 -19.68
N GLY A 272 1.84 -8.70 -19.50
CA GLY A 272 0.48 -9.12 -19.85
C GLY A 272 -0.54 -8.08 -19.38
N THR A 273 -1.81 -8.38 -19.48
CA THR A 273 -2.82 -7.55 -18.81
C THR A 273 -2.80 -7.79 -17.31
N VAL A 274 -3.14 -6.79 -16.52
CA VAL A 274 -3.18 -6.92 -15.05
C VAL A 274 -4.05 -8.10 -14.61
N ASP A 275 -5.19 -8.34 -15.28
CA ASP A 275 -6.10 -9.42 -14.94
C ASP A 275 -5.52 -10.80 -15.24
N GLU A 276 -4.85 -10.98 -16.38
CA GLU A 276 -4.15 -12.22 -16.72
C GLU A 276 -3.03 -12.54 -15.72
N LEU A 277 -2.20 -11.53 -15.39
CA LEU A 277 -1.06 -11.71 -14.50
C LEU A 277 -1.50 -11.98 -13.05
N ILE A 278 -2.53 -11.32 -12.55
CA ILE A 278 -3.12 -11.62 -11.24
C ILE A 278 -3.71 -13.04 -11.22
N SER A 279 -4.32 -13.46 -12.33
CA SER A 279 -4.83 -14.85 -12.47
C SER A 279 -3.69 -15.86 -12.48
N GLU A 280 -2.61 -15.59 -13.21
CA GLU A 280 -1.40 -16.43 -13.21
C GLU A 280 -0.76 -16.55 -11.83
N CYS A 281 -0.78 -15.46 -11.06
CA CYS A 281 -0.28 -15.43 -9.68
C CYS A 281 -1.24 -16.09 -8.67
N GLY A 282 -2.46 -16.44 -9.06
CA GLY A 282 -3.38 -17.20 -8.23
C GLY A 282 -4.09 -16.38 -7.14
N TYR A 283 -4.30 -15.06 -7.35
CA TYR A 283 -5.04 -14.23 -6.42
C TYR A 283 -6.12 -13.35 -7.09
N ASN A 284 -6.69 -13.84 -8.21
CA ASN A 284 -7.88 -13.25 -8.81
C ASN A 284 -9.15 -13.54 -7.99
N VAL A 285 -10.30 -13.02 -8.42
CA VAL A 285 -11.58 -13.20 -7.71
C VAL A 285 -11.94 -14.67 -7.54
N ASP A 286 -11.71 -15.51 -8.56
CA ASP A 286 -12.03 -16.94 -8.51
C ASP A 286 -11.14 -17.68 -7.52
N ASN A 287 -9.83 -17.45 -7.56
CA ASN A 287 -8.89 -18.05 -6.62
C ASN A 287 -9.16 -17.65 -5.16
N ILE A 288 -9.51 -16.38 -4.92
CA ILE A 288 -9.88 -15.90 -3.58
C ILE A 288 -11.17 -16.57 -3.12
N TYR A 289 -12.19 -16.67 -3.97
CA TYR A 289 -13.43 -17.37 -3.69
C TYR A 289 -13.19 -18.84 -3.36
N ASP A 290 -12.43 -19.56 -4.19
CA ASP A 290 -12.11 -20.98 -3.98
C ASP A 290 -11.34 -21.19 -2.66
N SER A 291 -10.43 -20.27 -2.32
CA SER A 291 -9.70 -20.29 -1.06
C SER A 291 -10.65 -20.10 0.14
N ILE A 292 -11.63 -19.20 0.05
CA ILE A 292 -12.65 -19.00 1.08
C ILE A 292 -13.49 -20.27 1.29
N ILE A 293 -13.99 -20.86 0.20
CA ILE A 293 -14.83 -22.06 0.25
C ILE A 293 -14.07 -23.28 0.79
N SER A 294 -12.81 -23.44 0.39
CA SER A 294 -11.96 -24.58 0.82
C SER A 294 -11.48 -24.45 2.28
N ALA A 295 -11.51 -23.25 2.84
CA ALA A 295 -11.06 -22.96 4.21
C ALA A 295 -12.18 -23.07 5.26
N ARG A 296 -13.39 -23.43 4.86
CA ARG A 296 -14.60 -23.57 5.70
C ARG A 296 -14.51 -24.70 6.72
#